data_28842db4a6b9af17669cf54d93497327
#
_entry.id   28842db4a6b9af17669cf54d93497327
#
_cell.length_a   1.000
_cell.length_b   1.000
_cell.length_c   1.000
_cell.angle_alpha   90.00
_cell.angle_beta   90.00
_cell.angle_gamma   90.00
#
_symmetry.space_group_name_H-M   'P 1'
#
loop_
_entity.id
_entity.type
_entity.pdbx_description
1 polymer ?
#
loop_
_entity_poly.entity_id
_entity_poly.type
_entity_poly.pdbx_seq_one_letter_code
_entity_poly.pdbx_strand_id
1 'polypeptide(L)'
;MERFRAYRIHDDGKFGRGRLESMSRAELDAGNVVVRTAHAGVNFKDALTAMARARMARKFPLVGGTDLSGTVESSADPRFQPGDEVFLHSFGLGSHHDGGFAQFGRFPADWVFKRIPGLTLFELAALGVAGHAVGVALELMLQNGLAPERGRVIVTGATGAVGSIAIDIFSRLGFEVAALTGKIRETDYLRSLGAREVLDRNTIDLGSRPLETRQWAGAVDSVGGELLGWLTRSMQRDGVIASIGNADRNEFSGNVLPFVLRGVRLLGINVNNPVETKLRIWRRLAAEWKPRHLERIARPISLEDLPQTFDDLLAGRVRGRRVVDFH
;
A
#
# COMPACT_ATOMS: atom_id res chain seq x y z
N MET A 1 -15.26 -30.82 11.85
CA MET A 1 -15.33 -29.52 11.19
C MET A 1 -14.11 -29.36 10.29
N GLU A 2 -14.29 -28.88 9.07
CA GLU A 2 -13.22 -28.63 8.13
C GLU A 2 -12.24 -27.60 8.72
N ARG A 3 -10.94 -27.92 8.74
CA ARG A 3 -9.88 -27.03 9.21
C ARG A 3 -9.10 -26.50 8.03
N PHE A 4 -8.63 -25.25 8.14
CA PHE A 4 -7.88 -24.55 7.10
C PHE A 4 -6.68 -23.80 7.67
N ARG A 5 -5.73 -23.43 6.82
CA ARG A 5 -4.51 -22.74 7.19
C ARG A 5 -4.73 -21.25 7.34
N ALA A 6 -4.10 -20.66 8.35
CA ALA A 6 -4.11 -19.24 8.62
C ALA A 6 -2.79 -18.79 9.25
N TYR A 7 -2.43 -17.52 9.05
CA TYR A 7 -1.38 -16.83 9.79
C TYR A 7 -2.02 -15.97 10.86
N ARG A 8 -1.93 -16.41 12.12
CA ARG A 8 -2.59 -15.76 13.25
C ARG A 8 -1.60 -15.07 14.18
N ILE A 9 -1.98 -13.91 14.66
CA ILE A 9 -1.22 -13.09 15.60
C ILE A 9 -1.79 -13.36 16.99
N HIS A 10 -0.91 -13.73 17.92
CA HIS A 10 -1.22 -14.03 19.31
C HIS A 10 -0.61 -12.99 20.24
N ASP A 11 -1.20 -12.81 21.40
CA ASP A 11 -0.62 -11.98 22.45
C ASP A 11 0.74 -12.54 22.88
N ASP A 12 1.77 -11.70 22.84
CA ASP A 12 3.11 -11.99 23.31
C ASP A 12 3.46 -11.21 24.59
N GLY A 13 2.44 -10.59 25.21
CA GLY A 13 2.59 -9.71 26.37
C GLY A 13 3.07 -8.31 26.02
N LYS A 14 3.29 -7.99 24.73
CA LYS A 14 3.79 -6.69 24.25
C LYS A 14 3.02 -6.15 23.06
N PHE A 15 3.25 -6.68 21.88
CA PHE A 15 2.68 -6.17 20.62
C PHE A 15 1.96 -7.23 19.78
N GLY A 16 2.14 -8.51 20.13
CA GLY A 16 1.62 -9.66 19.40
C GLY A 16 2.62 -10.25 18.41
N ARG A 17 2.63 -11.58 18.30
CA ARG A 17 3.48 -12.34 17.40
C ARG A 17 2.68 -13.28 16.52
N GLY A 18 2.98 -13.28 15.23
CA GLY A 18 2.32 -14.12 14.25
C GLY A 18 2.92 -15.50 14.13
N ARG A 19 2.09 -16.49 13.81
CA ARG A 19 2.49 -17.87 13.45
C ARG A 19 1.46 -18.53 12.53
N LEU A 20 1.95 -19.52 11.78
CA LEU A 20 1.09 -20.39 10.98
C LEU A 20 0.39 -21.41 11.87
N GLU A 21 -0.90 -21.56 11.69
CA GLU A 21 -1.67 -22.57 12.40
C GLU A 21 -2.89 -23.03 11.59
N SER A 22 -3.58 -24.04 12.10
CA SER A 22 -4.83 -24.54 11.54
C SER A 22 -5.97 -24.03 12.40
N MET A 23 -7.03 -23.48 11.77
CA MET A 23 -8.24 -23.01 12.44
C MET A 23 -9.51 -23.54 11.75
N SER A 24 -10.65 -23.38 12.40
CA SER A 24 -11.96 -23.75 11.86
C SER A 24 -12.79 -22.50 11.54
N ARG A 25 -13.85 -22.66 10.72
CA ARG A 25 -14.77 -21.56 10.40
C ARG A 25 -15.50 -21.00 11.63
N ALA A 26 -15.63 -21.78 12.71
CA ALA A 26 -16.26 -21.33 13.95
C ALA A 26 -15.41 -20.31 14.71
N GLU A 27 -14.09 -20.31 14.48
CA GLU A 27 -13.14 -19.37 15.10
C GLU A 27 -13.02 -18.03 14.36
N LEU A 28 -13.64 -17.91 13.17
CA LEU A 28 -13.65 -16.64 12.41
C LEU A 28 -14.49 -15.59 13.13
N ASP A 29 -14.09 -14.35 12.98
CA ASP A 29 -14.82 -13.19 13.49
C ASP A 29 -16.27 -13.10 12.98
N ALA A 30 -17.04 -12.25 13.65
CA ALA A 30 -18.42 -11.99 13.27
C ALA A 30 -18.49 -11.30 11.90
N GLY A 31 -19.50 -11.67 11.13
CA GLY A 31 -19.79 -11.12 9.80
C GLY A 31 -20.89 -11.93 9.14
N ASN A 32 -21.40 -11.43 8.04
CA ASN A 32 -22.50 -12.02 7.29
C ASN A 32 -22.13 -12.45 5.86
N VAL A 33 -20.88 -12.26 5.45
CA VAL A 33 -20.33 -12.76 4.19
C VAL A 33 -19.09 -13.59 4.48
N VAL A 34 -19.07 -14.86 4.10
CA VAL A 34 -17.91 -15.74 4.15
C VAL A 34 -17.24 -15.72 2.78
N VAL A 35 -15.95 -15.41 2.77
CA VAL A 35 -15.13 -15.35 1.55
C VAL A 35 -14.09 -16.46 1.60
N ARG A 36 -13.99 -17.23 0.52
CA ARG A 36 -12.83 -18.09 0.22
C ARG A 36 -11.76 -17.17 -0.38
N THR A 37 -10.68 -16.97 0.35
CA THR A 37 -9.57 -16.11 -0.10
C THR A 37 -8.85 -16.77 -1.26
N ALA A 38 -8.70 -16.04 -2.36
CA ALA A 38 -7.83 -16.43 -3.48
C ALA A 38 -6.45 -15.81 -3.32
N HIS A 39 -6.40 -14.50 -3.01
CA HIS A 39 -5.15 -13.78 -2.88
C HIS A 39 -5.22 -12.76 -1.74
N ALA A 40 -4.08 -12.53 -1.07
CA ALA A 40 -3.95 -11.48 -0.05
C ALA A 40 -2.62 -10.72 -0.21
N GLY A 41 -2.69 -9.40 -0.28
CA GLY A 41 -1.49 -8.58 -0.44
C GLY A 41 -0.76 -8.38 0.89
N VAL A 42 0.58 -8.37 0.85
CA VAL A 42 1.41 -8.15 2.03
C VAL A 42 1.84 -6.69 2.12
N ASN A 43 1.58 -6.05 3.26
CA ASN A 43 1.89 -4.64 3.52
C ASN A 43 2.93 -4.51 4.64
N PHE A 44 3.67 -3.40 4.65
CA PHE A 44 4.68 -3.12 5.69
C PHE A 44 4.09 -3.16 7.11
N LYS A 45 2.88 -2.64 7.27
CA LYS A 45 2.18 -2.68 8.57
C LYS A 45 1.83 -4.09 9.03
N ASP A 46 1.60 -5.04 8.11
CA ASP A 46 1.36 -6.43 8.47
C ASP A 46 2.62 -7.05 9.10
N ALA A 47 3.80 -6.73 8.55
CA ALA A 47 5.08 -7.14 9.11
C ALA A 47 5.32 -6.52 10.50
N LEU A 48 5.02 -5.22 10.68
CA LEU A 48 5.14 -4.57 11.99
C LEU A 48 4.27 -5.26 13.06
N THR A 49 3.05 -5.63 12.70
CA THR A 49 2.11 -6.32 13.60
C THR A 49 2.57 -7.74 13.90
N ALA A 50 2.90 -8.51 12.87
CA ALA A 50 3.24 -9.93 12.97
C ALA A 50 4.57 -10.18 13.70
N MET A 51 5.51 -9.22 13.64
CA MET A 51 6.86 -9.33 14.19
C MET A 51 7.05 -8.55 15.50
N ALA A 52 5.98 -8.23 16.20
CA ALA A 52 6.00 -7.51 17.48
C ALA A 52 6.78 -6.18 17.44
N ARG A 53 6.68 -5.41 16.34
CA ARG A 53 7.38 -4.13 16.16
C ARG A 53 6.50 -2.91 16.44
N ALA A 54 5.16 -3.07 16.34
CA ALA A 54 4.21 -2.01 16.65
C ALA A 54 2.89 -2.57 17.19
N ARG A 55 2.27 -1.85 18.11
CA ARG A 55 0.96 -2.21 18.70
C ARG A 55 -0.17 -1.83 17.74
N MET A 56 -0.37 -2.64 16.69
CA MET A 56 -1.42 -2.41 15.69
C MET A 56 -2.61 -3.36 15.88
N ALA A 57 -2.38 -4.60 16.32
CA ALA A 57 -3.44 -5.52 16.71
C ALA A 57 -4.16 -5.01 17.98
N ARG A 58 -5.48 -5.02 17.94
CA ARG A 58 -6.36 -4.55 19.03
C ARG A 58 -7.07 -5.68 19.76
N LYS A 59 -6.96 -6.89 19.24
CA LYS A 59 -7.46 -8.13 19.85
C LYS A 59 -6.54 -9.30 19.52
N PHE A 60 -6.64 -10.35 20.29
CA PHE A 60 -5.90 -11.61 20.10
C PHE A 60 -6.79 -12.80 20.44
N PRO A 61 -6.65 -13.97 19.75
CA PRO A 61 -5.88 -14.12 18.52
C PRO A 61 -6.54 -13.40 17.35
N LEU A 62 -5.77 -13.10 16.29
CA LEU A 62 -6.22 -12.32 15.14
C LEU A 62 -5.58 -12.86 13.86
N VAL A 63 -6.35 -13.12 12.81
CA VAL A 63 -5.80 -13.39 11.47
C VAL A 63 -5.17 -12.10 10.90
N GLY A 64 -3.91 -12.15 10.50
CA GLY A 64 -3.21 -11.02 9.88
C GLY A 64 -3.69 -10.71 8.47
N GLY A 65 -3.13 -9.65 7.88
CA GLY A 65 -3.41 -9.21 6.50
C GLY A 65 -4.49 -8.14 6.41
N THR A 66 -4.21 -7.10 5.65
CA THR A 66 -5.03 -5.87 5.60
C THR A 66 -5.77 -5.67 4.30
N ASP A 67 -5.59 -6.57 3.35
CA ASP A 67 -6.36 -6.67 2.10
C ASP A 67 -6.44 -8.12 1.61
N LEU A 68 -7.48 -8.42 0.85
CA LEU A 68 -7.67 -9.72 0.20
C LEU A 68 -8.60 -9.59 -1.01
N SER A 69 -8.57 -10.60 -1.86
CA SER A 69 -9.55 -10.88 -2.90
C SER A 69 -9.90 -12.36 -2.90
N GLY A 70 -11.09 -12.69 -3.38
CA GLY A 70 -11.55 -14.07 -3.38
C GLY A 70 -12.98 -14.21 -3.91
N THR A 71 -13.61 -15.32 -3.57
CA THR A 71 -14.99 -15.62 -3.95
C THR A 71 -15.87 -15.78 -2.71
N VAL A 72 -17.09 -15.34 -2.81
CA VAL A 72 -18.10 -15.56 -1.76
C VAL A 72 -18.37 -17.06 -1.66
N GLU A 73 -18.14 -17.61 -0.49
CA GLU A 73 -18.47 -19.01 -0.16
C GLU A 73 -19.94 -19.13 0.31
N SER A 74 -20.38 -18.19 1.14
CA SER A 74 -21.76 -18.07 1.61
C SER A 74 -22.05 -16.65 2.09
N SER A 75 -23.31 -16.23 2.02
CA SER A 75 -23.74 -14.91 2.50
C SER A 75 -25.14 -14.98 3.12
N ALA A 76 -25.33 -14.23 4.21
CA ALA A 76 -26.64 -13.89 4.76
C ALA A 76 -27.14 -12.52 4.27
N ASP A 77 -26.33 -11.77 3.51
CA ASP A 77 -26.71 -10.48 2.92
C ASP A 77 -27.11 -10.68 1.45
N PRO A 78 -28.29 -10.22 1.01
CA PRO A 78 -28.80 -10.45 -0.33
C PRO A 78 -28.00 -9.78 -1.45
N ARG A 79 -27.11 -8.85 -1.13
CA ARG A 79 -26.20 -8.20 -2.10
C ARG A 79 -25.16 -9.16 -2.67
N PHE A 80 -24.87 -10.27 -1.97
CA PHE A 80 -23.84 -11.23 -2.31
C PHE A 80 -24.36 -12.65 -2.43
N GLN A 81 -23.90 -13.38 -3.43
CA GLN A 81 -24.23 -14.78 -3.68
C GLN A 81 -22.98 -15.64 -3.73
N PRO A 82 -23.05 -16.94 -3.40
CA PRO A 82 -21.92 -17.87 -3.61
C PRO A 82 -21.39 -17.78 -5.04
N GLY A 83 -20.07 -17.70 -5.18
CA GLY A 83 -19.39 -17.52 -6.46
C GLY A 83 -19.15 -16.07 -6.88
N ASP A 84 -19.74 -15.07 -6.23
CA ASP A 84 -19.42 -13.67 -6.51
C ASP A 84 -17.93 -13.41 -6.22
N GLU A 85 -17.22 -12.84 -7.19
CA GLU A 85 -15.83 -12.38 -7.00
C GLU A 85 -15.82 -11.06 -6.25
N VAL A 86 -15.03 -11.00 -5.17
CA VAL A 86 -15.02 -9.90 -4.21
C VAL A 86 -13.61 -9.52 -3.79
N PHE A 87 -13.47 -8.32 -3.24
CA PHE A 87 -12.25 -7.88 -2.58
C PHE A 87 -12.56 -6.97 -1.38
N LEU A 88 -11.60 -6.90 -0.47
CA LEU A 88 -11.67 -6.08 0.74
C LEU A 88 -10.31 -5.47 1.03
N HIS A 89 -10.31 -4.26 1.59
CA HIS A 89 -9.12 -3.67 2.18
C HIS A 89 -9.46 -2.63 3.24
N SER A 90 -8.56 -2.41 4.19
CA SER A 90 -8.77 -1.46 5.30
C SER A 90 -9.84 -1.94 6.29
N PHE A 91 -10.80 -1.11 6.73
CA PHE A 91 -11.89 -1.43 7.67
C PHE A 91 -11.46 -2.11 8.98
N GLY A 92 -10.19 -2.04 9.35
CA GLY A 92 -9.67 -2.72 10.53
C GLY A 92 -9.25 -4.17 10.33
N LEU A 93 -9.22 -4.68 9.08
CA LEU A 93 -8.67 -5.99 8.74
C LEU A 93 -7.23 -6.12 9.26
N GLY A 94 -6.91 -7.25 9.88
CA GLY A 94 -5.60 -7.50 10.48
C GLY A 94 -5.26 -6.60 11.68
N SER A 95 -6.27 -5.92 12.26
CA SER A 95 -6.11 -5.06 13.44
C SER A 95 -7.24 -5.27 14.47
N HIS A 96 -8.49 -4.93 14.12
CA HIS A 96 -9.67 -5.09 14.98
C HIS A 96 -10.49 -6.32 14.59
N HIS A 97 -10.29 -6.82 13.39
CA HIS A 97 -11.01 -7.91 12.77
C HIS A 97 -10.04 -8.80 12.02
N ASP A 98 -10.38 -10.10 11.89
CA ASP A 98 -9.61 -11.03 11.08
C ASP A 98 -9.36 -10.49 9.67
N GLY A 99 -8.14 -10.72 9.18
CA GLY A 99 -7.68 -10.22 7.89
C GLY A 99 -7.59 -11.31 6.81
N GLY A 100 -6.76 -11.02 5.79
CA GLY A 100 -6.69 -11.83 4.56
C GLY A 100 -5.74 -13.03 4.60
N PHE A 101 -4.93 -13.21 5.64
CA PHE A 101 -3.93 -14.31 5.66
C PHE A 101 -4.51 -15.63 6.18
N ALA A 102 -5.65 -16.02 5.60
CA ALA A 102 -6.31 -17.30 5.84
C ALA A 102 -7.10 -17.73 4.60
N GLN A 103 -7.27 -19.05 4.42
CA GLN A 103 -8.04 -19.61 3.29
C GLN A 103 -9.51 -19.19 3.29
N PHE A 104 -10.05 -18.84 4.46
CA PHE A 104 -11.39 -18.29 4.62
C PHE A 104 -11.39 -17.12 5.59
N GLY A 105 -12.25 -16.14 5.31
CA GLY A 105 -12.57 -15.04 6.21
C GLY A 105 -14.07 -14.81 6.27
N ARG A 106 -14.56 -14.22 7.37
CA ARG A 106 -15.97 -13.81 7.51
C ARG A 106 -16.01 -12.33 7.81
N PHE A 107 -16.76 -11.57 7.03
CA PHE A 107 -16.72 -10.12 7.05
C PHE A 107 -18.11 -9.51 7.08
N PRO A 108 -18.29 -8.31 7.68
CA PRO A 108 -19.47 -7.48 7.46
C PRO A 108 -19.66 -7.16 5.98
N ALA A 109 -20.87 -7.30 5.46
CA ALA A 109 -21.17 -7.08 4.04
C ALA A 109 -20.81 -5.66 3.54
N ASP A 110 -20.88 -4.66 4.42
CA ASP A 110 -20.53 -3.27 4.09
C ASP A 110 -19.02 -3.05 3.83
N TRP A 111 -18.18 -4.03 4.17
CA TRP A 111 -16.75 -4.01 3.90
C TRP A 111 -16.37 -4.73 2.60
N VAL A 112 -17.31 -5.49 2.05
CA VAL A 112 -17.09 -6.35 0.88
C VAL A 112 -17.43 -5.58 -0.39
N PHE A 113 -16.50 -5.55 -1.33
CA PHE A 113 -16.70 -4.96 -2.65
C PHE A 113 -16.75 -6.05 -3.70
N LYS A 114 -17.74 -6.00 -4.61
CA LYS A 114 -17.72 -6.83 -5.82
C LYS A 114 -16.52 -6.46 -6.68
N ARG A 115 -15.94 -7.45 -7.36
CA ARG A 115 -14.81 -7.25 -8.27
C ARG A 115 -15.12 -6.12 -9.26
N ILE A 116 -14.17 -5.22 -9.42
CA ILE A 116 -14.27 -4.15 -10.41
C ILE A 116 -13.93 -4.73 -11.80
N PRO A 117 -14.79 -4.56 -12.82
CA PRO A 117 -14.47 -4.92 -14.19
C PRO A 117 -13.13 -4.31 -14.64
N GLY A 118 -12.32 -5.08 -15.34
CA GLY A 118 -10.98 -4.65 -15.77
C GLY A 118 -9.83 -5.08 -14.84
N LEU A 119 -10.12 -5.63 -13.64
CA LEU A 119 -9.13 -6.20 -12.74
C LEU A 119 -9.46 -7.66 -12.42
N THR A 120 -8.46 -8.53 -12.39
CA THR A 120 -8.54 -9.89 -11.88
C THR A 120 -8.45 -9.91 -10.36
N LEU A 121 -8.77 -11.04 -9.71
CA LEU A 121 -8.60 -11.20 -8.26
C LEU A 121 -7.13 -10.99 -7.84
N PHE A 122 -6.18 -11.50 -8.62
CA PHE A 122 -4.75 -11.27 -8.36
C PHE A 122 -4.38 -9.79 -8.45
N GLU A 123 -4.83 -9.08 -9.49
CA GLU A 123 -4.56 -7.65 -9.66
C GLU A 123 -5.17 -6.80 -8.54
N LEU A 124 -6.36 -7.19 -8.04
CA LEU A 124 -6.99 -6.53 -6.89
C LEU A 124 -6.13 -6.66 -5.61
N ALA A 125 -5.59 -7.85 -5.31
CA ALA A 125 -4.67 -8.06 -4.19
C ALA A 125 -3.29 -7.43 -4.44
N ALA A 126 -2.80 -7.45 -5.67
CA ALA A 126 -1.55 -6.82 -6.08
C ALA A 126 -1.59 -5.29 -5.90
N LEU A 127 -2.69 -4.65 -6.23
CA LEU A 127 -2.94 -3.24 -5.90
C LEU A 127 -3.19 -3.06 -4.39
N GLY A 128 -4.20 -3.73 -3.85
CA GLY A 128 -4.57 -3.71 -2.45
C GLY A 128 -4.56 -2.32 -1.81
N VAL A 129 -4.13 -2.25 -0.56
CA VAL A 129 -3.98 -0.97 0.17
C VAL A 129 -2.96 -0.05 -0.52
N ALA A 130 -1.85 -0.60 -1.07
CA ALA A 130 -0.80 0.20 -1.68
C ALA A 130 -1.29 0.92 -2.96
N GLY A 131 -1.97 0.22 -3.85
CA GLY A 131 -2.54 0.80 -5.07
C GLY A 131 -3.64 1.80 -4.76
N HIS A 132 -4.51 1.49 -3.79
CA HIS A 132 -5.53 2.43 -3.34
C HIS A 132 -4.90 3.72 -2.78
N ALA A 133 -3.84 3.62 -1.98
CA ALA A 133 -3.13 4.80 -1.46
C ALA A 133 -2.54 5.66 -2.58
N VAL A 134 -1.93 5.05 -3.60
CA VAL A 134 -1.43 5.77 -4.77
C VAL A 134 -2.58 6.45 -5.54
N GLY A 135 -3.72 5.77 -5.69
CA GLY A 135 -4.90 6.36 -6.34
C GLY A 135 -5.44 7.57 -5.59
N VAL A 136 -5.54 7.50 -4.25
CA VAL A 136 -5.93 8.65 -3.41
C VAL A 136 -4.91 9.79 -3.53
N ALA A 137 -3.62 9.46 -3.48
CA ALA A 137 -2.54 10.44 -3.63
C ALA A 137 -2.64 11.17 -4.98
N LEU A 138 -2.76 10.42 -6.06
CA LEU A 138 -2.87 10.97 -7.40
C LEU A 138 -4.09 11.88 -7.54
N GLU A 139 -5.27 11.44 -7.08
CA GLU A 139 -6.47 12.26 -7.12
C GLU A 139 -6.29 13.59 -6.40
N LEU A 140 -5.78 13.56 -5.16
CA LEU A 140 -5.55 14.77 -4.37
C LEU A 140 -4.46 15.67 -4.99
N MET A 141 -3.39 15.10 -5.53
CA MET A 141 -2.34 15.86 -6.18
C MET A 141 -2.85 16.58 -7.44
N LEU A 142 -3.66 15.90 -8.27
CA LEU A 142 -4.30 16.52 -9.44
C LEU A 142 -5.28 17.63 -9.03
N GLN A 143 -6.11 17.42 -8.00
CA GLN A 143 -7.01 18.45 -7.45
C GLN A 143 -6.26 19.66 -6.89
N ASN A 144 -5.01 19.48 -6.46
CA ASN A 144 -4.13 20.54 -5.99
C ASN A 144 -3.23 21.12 -7.08
N GLY A 145 -3.56 20.89 -8.35
CA GLY A 145 -2.94 21.52 -9.50
C GLY A 145 -1.67 20.85 -10.01
N LEU A 146 -1.37 19.61 -9.62
CA LEU A 146 -0.30 18.84 -10.25
C LEU A 146 -0.73 18.45 -11.66
N ALA A 147 0.14 18.68 -12.65
CA ALA A 147 -0.05 18.28 -14.04
C ALA A 147 1.32 17.97 -14.67
N PRO A 148 1.40 17.13 -15.73
CA PRO A 148 2.68 16.73 -16.34
C PRO A 148 3.55 17.91 -16.76
N GLU A 149 2.96 18.95 -17.31
CA GLU A 149 3.65 20.17 -17.80
C GLU A 149 4.19 21.05 -16.68
N ARG A 150 3.79 20.81 -15.43
CA ARG A 150 4.31 21.55 -14.29
C ARG A 150 5.73 21.16 -13.90
N GLY A 151 6.18 19.98 -14.31
CA GLY A 151 7.53 19.49 -14.06
C GLY A 151 7.59 18.09 -13.47
N ARG A 152 8.74 17.76 -12.94
CA ARG A 152 9.11 16.41 -12.50
C ARG A 152 8.45 16.01 -11.20
N VAL A 153 8.13 14.72 -11.09
CA VAL A 153 7.64 14.09 -9.86
C VAL A 153 8.72 13.16 -9.30
N ILE A 154 9.02 13.29 -8.00
CA ILE A 154 9.90 12.37 -7.30
C ILE A 154 9.09 11.36 -6.50
N VAL A 155 9.53 10.09 -6.51
CA VAL A 155 8.95 9.00 -5.72
C VAL A 155 10.02 8.45 -4.77
N THR A 156 9.79 8.57 -3.45
CA THR A 156 10.68 7.99 -2.45
C THR A 156 10.27 6.56 -2.11
N GLY A 157 11.21 5.75 -1.58
CA GLY A 157 10.94 4.33 -1.36
C GLY A 157 10.57 3.60 -2.66
N ALA A 158 11.14 4.05 -3.77
CA ALA A 158 10.77 3.75 -5.15
C ALA A 158 10.64 2.25 -5.47
N THR A 159 11.46 1.40 -4.84
CA THR A 159 11.44 -0.05 -5.04
C THR A 159 10.40 -0.80 -4.21
N GLY A 160 9.69 -0.13 -3.30
CA GLY A 160 8.60 -0.72 -2.52
C GLY A 160 7.28 -0.82 -3.31
N ALA A 161 6.25 -1.43 -2.73
CA ALA A 161 4.95 -1.60 -3.38
C ALA A 161 4.34 -0.25 -3.81
N VAL A 162 4.22 0.71 -2.89
CA VAL A 162 3.68 2.05 -3.16
C VAL A 162 4.51 2.77 -4.24
N GLY A 163 5.85 2.80 -4.06
CA GLY A 163 6.74 3.49 -4.99
C GLY A 163 6.70 2.92 -6.40
N SER A 164 6.71 1.59 -6.53
CA SER A 164 6.67 0.91 -7.84
C SER A 164 5.35 1.17 -8.57
N ILE A 165 4.21 1.08 -7.86
CA ILE A 165 2.88 1.38 -8.42
C ILE A 165 2.79 2.87 -8.81
N ALA A 166 3.32 3.77 -7.97
CA ALA A 166 3.32 5.20 -8.27
C ALA A 166 4.12 5.52 -9.53
N ILE A 167 5.35 4.98 -9.66
CA ILE A 167 6.18 5.18 -10.85
C ILE A 167 5.42 4.74 -12.12
N ASP A 168 4.85 3.54 -12.11
CA ASP A 168 4.14 3.01 -13.27
C ASP A 168 2.92 3.88 -13.66
N ILE A 169 2.09 4.25 -12.69
CA ILE A 169 0.90 5.07 -12.95
C ILE A 169 1.29 6.49 -13.43
N PHE A 170 2.19 7.17 -12.69
CA PHE A 170 2.56 8.56 -13.02
C PHE A 170 3.26 8.63 -14.38
N SER A 171 4.18 7.69 -14.68
CA SER A 171 4.84 7.67 -16.00
C SER A 171 3.86 7.41 -17.14
N ARG A 172 2.87 6.52 -16.94
CA ARG A 172 1.79 6.28 -17.90
C ARG A 172 0.97 7.54 -18.18
N LEU A 173 0.75 8.35 -17.16
CA LEU A 173 -0.01 9.61 -17.27
C LEU A 173 0.81 10.78 -17.83
N GLY A 174 2.05 10.52 -18.28
CA GLY A 174 2.90 11.51 -18.93
C GLY A 174 3.77 12.33 -17.99
N PHE A 175 3.80 12.01 -16.69
CA PHE A 175 4.73 12.68 -15.77
C PHE A 175 6.17 12.19 -15.97
N GLU A 176 7.12 13.10 -15.90
CA GLU A 176 8.54 12.75 -15.79
C GLU A 176 8.84 12.33 -14.34
N VAL A 177 9.14 11.04 -14.12
CA VAL A 177 9.30 10.46 -12.79
C VAL A 177 10.77 10.25 -12.46
N ALA A 178 11.22 10.80 -11.32
CA ALA A 178 12.48 10.48 -10.67
C ALA A 178 12.22 9.50 -9.51
N ALA A 179 12.95 8.40 -9.47
CA ALA A 179 12.84 7.34 -8.47
C ALA A 179 13.98 7.43 -7.46
N LEU A 180 13.68 7.73 -6.18
CA LEU A 180 14.68 7.77 -5.11
C LEU A 180 14.66 6.47 -4.32
N THR A 181 15.78 5.76 -4.29
CA THR A 181 15.91 4.44 -3.66
C THR A 181 17.24 4.26 -2.93
N GLY A 182 17.26 3.49 -1.83
CA GLY A 182 18.49 2.98 -1.22
C GLY A 182 19.00 1.69 -1.88
N LYS A 183 18.31 1.20 -2.92
CA LYS A 183 18.66 -0.02 -3.66
C LYS A 183 19.02 0.32 -5.11
N ILE A 184 20.12 1.05 -5.31
CA ILE A 184 20.53 1.54 -6.64
C ILE A 184 20.73 0.40 -7.65
N ARG A 185 21.05 -0.81 -7.21
CA ARG A 185 21.13 -2.00 -8.05
C ARG A 185 19.81 -2.35 -8.76
N GLU A 186 18.67 -1.83 -8.30
CA GLU A 186 17.35 -2.01 -8.89
C GLU A 186 17.03 -0.95 -9.97
N THR A 187 18.04 -0.24 -10.49
CA THR A 187 17.87 0.81 -11.50
C THR A 187 17.11 0.33 -12.73
N ASP A 188 17.47 -0.83 -13.29
CA ASP A 188 16.81 -1.36 -14.49
C ASP A 188 15.34 -1.71 -14.25
N TYR A 189 15.02 -2.23 -13.05
CA TYR A 189 13.65 -2.45 -12.65
C TYR A 189 12.85 -1.15 -12.59
N LEU A 190 13.39 -0.10 -11.96
CA LEU A 190 12.70 1.18 -11.84
C LEU A 190 12.51 1.85 -13.21
N ARG A 191 13.51 1.77 -14.08
CA ARG A 191 13.42 2.25 -15.47
C ARG A 191 12.38 1.46 -16.27
N SER A 192 12.28 0.14 -16.05
CA SER A 192 11.28 -0.69 -16.72
C SER A 192 9.84 -0.37 -16.31
N LEU A 193 9.64 0.32 -15.17
CA LEU A 193 8.35 0.85 -14.73
C LEU A 193 8.09 2.28 -15.24
N GLY A 194 9.06 2.91 -15.90
CA GLY A 194 8.94 4.25 -16.46
C GLY A 194 9.68 5.36 -15.70
N ALA A 195 10.52 5.04 -14.71
CA ALA A 195 11.39 6.04 -14.09
C ALA A 195 12.40 6.57 -15.11
N ARG A 196 12.40 7.89 -15.33
CA ARG A 196 13.36 8.54 -16.23
C ARG A 196 14.72 8.72 -15.57
N GLU A 197 14.73 8.96 -14.28
CA GLU A 197 15.93 9.09 -13.47
C GLU A 197 15.84 8.21 -12.22
N VAL A 198 16.98 7.65 -11.82
CA VAL A 198 17.08 6.89 -10.56
C VAL A 198 18.17 7.52 -9.71
N LEU A 199 17.79 7.92 -8.51
CA LEU A 199 18.65 8.60 -7.54
C LEU A 199 18.96 7.66 -6.38
N ASP A 200 20.22 7.65 -5.94
CA ASP A 200 20.63 6.89 -4.77
C ASP A 200 20.40 7.72 -3.49
N ARG A 201 19.53 7.21 -2.61
CA ARG A 201 19.27 7.83 -1.30
C ARG A 201 20.53 7.94 -0.43
N ASN A 202 21.52 7.07 -0.61
CA ASN A 202 22.70 7.01 0.23
C ASN A 202 23.75 8.07 -0.15
N THR A 203 23.63 8.66 -1.33
CA THR A 203 24.61 9.64 -1.88
C THR A 203 23.99 10.98 -2.23
N ILE A 204 22.65 11.09 -2.23
CA ILE A 204 21.98 12.35 -2.55
C ILE A 204 22.27 13.40 -1.47
N ASP A 205 22.65 14.61 -1.91
CA ASP A 205 22.79 15.75 -1.00
C ASP A 205 21.41 16.33 -0.68
N LEU A 206 21.02 16.22 0.58
CA LEU A 206 19.76 16.76 1.07
C LEU A 206 19.85 18.26 1.40
N GLY A 207 21.06 18.84 1.42
CA GLY A 207 21.28 20.22 1.78
C GLY A 207 20.84 20.57 3.20
N SER A 208 21.05 21.82 3.59
CA SER A 208 20.69 22.31 4.94
C SER A 208 19.91 23.63 4.93
N ARG A 209 19.74 24.25 3.75
CA ARG A 209 19.07 25.55 3.64
C ARG A 209 17.55 25.41 3.87
N PRO A 210 16.92 26.39 4.45
CA PRO A 210 15.45 26.42 4.59
C PRO A 210 14.70 26.34 3.26
N LEU A 211 15.32 26.79 2.16
CA LEU A 211 14.85 26.72 0.79
C LEU A 211 16.00 26.20 -0.10
N GLU A 212 15.89 24.97 -0.52
CA GLU A 212 16.82 24.35 -1.46
C GLU A 212 16.49 24.70 -2.92
N THR A 213 17.34 24.27 -3.86
CA THR A 213 17.07 24.37 -5.28
C THR A 213 15.73 23.74 -5.63
N ARG A 214 14.90 24.44 -6.41
CA ARG A 214 13.58 23.97 -6.85
C ARG A 214 13.74 22.87 -7.87
N GLN A 215 13.31 21.66 -7.54
CA GLN A 215 13.49 20.50 -8.42
C GLN A 215 12.16 19.83 -8.78
N TRP A 216 11.21 19.74 -7.85
CA TRP A 216 10.06 18.85 -7.95
C TRP A 216 8.74 19.63 -7.99
N ALA A 217 7.90 19.32 -8.99
CA ALA A 217 6.51 19.79 -9.05
C ALA A 217 5.59 18.93 -8.16
N GLY A 218 5.92 17.64 -8.07
CA GLY A 218 5.22 16.68 -7.21
C GLY A 218 6.16 15.74 -6.47
N ALA A 219 5.71 15.19 -5.35
CA ALA A 219 6.42 14.13 -4.63
C ALA A 219 5.43 13.11 -4.07
N VAL A 220 5.75 11.82 -4.24
CA VAL A 220 5.06 10.71 -3.57
C VAL A 220 6.02 10.14 -2.54
N ASP A 221 5.72 10.39 -1.26
CA ASP A 221 6.60 9.99 -0.17
C ASP A 221 6.02 8.82 0.63
N SER A 222 6.79 7.72 0.68
CA SER A 222 6.49 6.53 1.48
C SER A 222 7.51 6.28 2.59
N VAL A 223 8.45 7.20 2.80
CA VAL A 223 9.59 7.02 3.71
C VAL A 223 9.46 7.85 4.97
N GLY A 224 9.03 9.09 4.86
CA GLY A 224 8.98 10.03 5.99
C GLY A 224 10.36 10.55 6.40
N GLY A 225 10.48 10.91 7.66
CA GLY A 225 11.76 11.29 8.26
C GLY A 225 12.43 12.47 7.57
N GLU A 226 13.76 12.42 7.51
CA GLU A 226 14.60 13.47 6.94
C GLU A 226 14.31 13.74 5.46
N LEU A 227 13.96 12.67 4.69
CA LEU A 227 13.59 12.81 3.29
C LEU A 227 12.34 13.66 3.11
N LEU A 228 11.31 13.50 3.94
CA LEU A 228 10.11 14.34 3.86
C LEU A 228 10.46 15.81 4.16
N GLY A 229 11.32 16.06 5.15
CA GLY A 229 11.83 17.40 5.44
C GLY A 229 12.57 18.02 4.24
N TRP A 230 13.43 17.26 3.58
CA TRP A 230 14.12 17.68 2.37
C TRP A 230 13.15 17.95 1.21
N LEU A 231 12.19 17.08 0.98
CA LEU A 231 11.18 17.28 -0.06
C LEU A 231 10.49 18.63 0.10
N THR A 232 10.03 19.01 1.30
CA THR A 232 9.40 20.31 1.50
C THR A 232 10.28 21.46 1.03
N ARG A 233 11.60 21.40 1.28
CA ARG A 233 12.58 22.45 0.94
C ARG A 233 12.95 22.49 -0.53
N SER A 234 12.80 21.38 -1.27
CA SER A 234 13.23 21.22 -2.67
C SER A 234 12.10 21.31 -3.69
N MET A 235 10.84 21.51 -3.24
CA MET A 235 9.69 21.69 -4.13
C MET A 235 9.75 22.99 -4.93
N GLN A 236 9.18 22.96 -6.11
CA GLN A 236 8.86 24.14 -6.92
C GLN A 236 7.74 24.96 -6.27
N ARG A 237 7.46 26.16 -6.83
CA ARG A 237 6.30 26.95 -6.44
C ARG A 237 5.01 26.14 -6.68
N ASP A 238 4.12 26.16 -5.70
CA ASP A 238 2.86 25.40 -5.69
C ASP A 238 3.05 23.88 -5.84
N GLY A 239 4.24 23.36 -5.50
CA GLY A 239 4.52 21.94 -5.54
C GLY A 239 3.71 21.16 -4.53
N VAL A 240 3.40 19.89 -4.85
CA VAL A 240 2.47 19.06 -4.07
C VAL A 240 3.17 17.78 -3.61
N ILE A 241 3.15 17.52 -2.31
CA ILE A 241 3.70 16.31 -1.69
C ILE A 241 2.56 15.45 -1.17
N ALA A 242 2.48 14.20 -1.61
CA ALA A 242 1.63 13.18 -1.02
C ALA A 242 2.43 12.36 0.00
N SER A 243 2.16 12.52 1.29
CA SER A 243 2.78 11.74 2.37
C SER A 243 1.93 10.51 2.63
N ILE A 244 2.45 9.33 2.26
CA ILE A 244 1.72 8.05 2.29
C ILE A 244 2.23 7.14 3.40
N GLY A 245 3.53 7.16 3.67
CA GLY A 245 4.15 6.20 4.58
C GLY A 245 5.28 6.77 5.42
N ASN A 246 5.78 5.93 6.31
CA ASN A 246 6.75 6.26 7.34
C ASN A 246 7.77 5.12 7.50
N ALA A 247 8.26 4.58 6.39
CA ALA A 247 9.14 3.40 6.41
C ALA A 247 10.47 3.63 7.14
N ASP A 248 10.95 4.89 7.23
CA ASP A 248 12.10 5.27 8.03
C ASP A 248 11.66 5.64 9.46
N ARG A 249 10.89 6.72 9.60
CA ARG A 249 10.43 7.21 10.92
C ARG A 249 9.17 8.08 10.80
N ASN A 250 8.50 8.27 11.94
CA ASN A 250 7.27 9.07 12.02
C ASN A 250 7.56 10.58 12.05
N GLU A 251 8.64 10.95 12.73
CA GLU A 251 9.01 12.36 12.94
C GLU A 251 9.79 12.88 11.75
N PHE A 252 9.55 14.12 11.38
CA PHE A 252 10.40 14.87 10.44
C PHE A 252 10.58 16.31 10.91
N SER A 253 11.75 16.88 10.60
CA SER A 253 12.02 18.30 10.84
C SER A 253 11.57 19.13 9.64
N GLY A 254 10.81 20.19 9.88
CA GLY A 254 10.27 21.07 8.87
C GLY A 254 10.63 22.53 9.09
N ASN A 255 10.43 23.34 8.03
CA ASN A 255 10.53 24.79 8.05
C ASN A 255 9.28 25.37 7.42
N VAL A 256 8.79 26.51 7.89
CA VAL A 256 7.57 27.15 7.34
C VAL A 256 7.77 27.85 6.01
N LEU A 257 9.01 28.25 5.68
CA LEU A 257 9.32 29.04 4.49
C LEU A 257 8.90 28.38 3.15
N PRO A 258 9.05 27.05 2.94
CA PRO A 258 8.51 26.40 1.75
C PRO A 258 7.00 26.62 1.57
N PHE A 259 6.25 26.55 2.66
CA PHE A 259 4.79 26.72 2.62
C PHE A 259 4.41 28.18 2.35
N VAL A 260 5.03 29.14 3.05
CA VAL A 260 4.68 30.57 2.94
C VAL A 260 5.23 31.17 1.63
N LEU A 261 6.47 30.87 1.24
CA LEU A 261 7.13 31.55 0.10
C LEU A 261 6.98 30.80 -1.23
N ARG A 262 6.72 29.49 -1.20
CA ARG A 262 6.55 28.68 -2.40
C ARG A 262 5.15 28.08 -2.55
N GLY A 263 4.28 28.20 -1.55
CA GLY A 263 2.94 27.61 -1.59
C GLY A 263 2.95 26.09 -1.63
N VAL A 264 4.01 25.45 -1.09
CA VAL A 264 4.11 23.97 -1.06
C VAL A 264 2.92 23.39 -0.30
N ARG A 265 2.34 22.34 -0.85
CA ARG A 265 1.21 21.61 -0.23
C ARG A 265 1.69 20.24 0.24
N LEU A 266 1.52 19.96 1.52
CA LEU A 266 1.77 18.65 2.12
C LEU A 266 0.44 17.98 2.39
N LEU A 267 0.14 16.93 1.62
CA LEU A 267 -1.12 16.20 1.66
C LEU A 267 -0.94 14.88 2.42
N GLY A 268 -1.65 14.72 3.53
CA GLY A 268 -1.73 13.44 4.23
C GLY A 268 -2.63 12.46 3.50
N ILE A 269 -2.14 11.27 3.19
CA ILE A 269 -2.88 10.25 2.45
C ILE A 269 -3.44 9.20 3.41
N ASN A 270 -4.72 9.33 3.68
CA ASN A 270 -5.47 8.36 4.50
C ASN A 270 -6.28 7.43 3.58
N VAL A 271 -6.12 6.12 3.77
CA VAL A 271 -6.85 5.09 3.01
C VAL A 271 -8.20 4.68 3.63
N ASN A 272 -8.51 5.18 4.83
CA ASN A 272 -9.79 4.97 5.49
C ASN A 272 -10.85 5.98 5.00
N ASN A 273 -11.08 5.97 3.71
CA ASN A 273 -12.04 6.84 3.04
C ASN A 273 -13.46 6.26 3.09
N PRO A 274 -14.52 7.07 2.91
CA PRO A 274 -15.87 6.60 2.66
C PRO A 274 -15.94 5.61 1.49
N VAL A 275 -16.93 4.71 1.51
CA VAL A 275 -17.11 3.65 0.51
C VAL A 275 -17.17 4.22 -0.91
N GLU A 276 -17.91 5.31 -1.11
CA GLU A 276 -18.03 5.96 -2.43
C GLU A 276 -16.69 6.44 -2.97
N THR A 277 -15.84 7.03 -2.11
CA THR A 277 -14.48 7.45 -2.48
C THR A 277 -13.62 6.22 -2.82
N LYS A 278 -13.69 5.14 -2.02
CA LYS A 278 -12.98 3.90 -2.33
C LYS A 278 -13.37 3.38 -3.70
N LEU A 279 -14.66 3.22 -3.97
CA LEU A 279 -15.17 2.71 -5.25
C LEU A 279 -14.80 3.61 -6.43
N ARG A 280 -14.84 4.94 -6.26
CA ARG A 280 -14.41 5.89 -7.29
C ARG A 280 -12.94 5.68 -7.66
N ILE A 281 -12.06 5.60 -6.66
CA ILE A 281 -10.61 5.35 -6.86
C ILE A 281 -10.39 3.99 -7.54
N TRP A 282 -11.04 2.94 -7.07
CA TRP A 282 -10.88 1.60 -7.63
C TRP A 282 -11.34 1.53 -9.10
N ARG A 283 -12.43 2.21 -9.48
CA ARG A 283 -12.87 2.28 -10.88
C ARG A 283 -11.81 2.96 -11.75
N ARG A 284 -11.15 4.00 -11.27
CA ARG A 284 -10.06 4.67 -11.97
C ARG A 284 -8.80 3.79 -12.06
N LEU A 285 -8.47 3.06 -10.99
CA LEU A 285 -7.39 2.07 -11.00
C LEU A 285 -7.66 0.87 -11.94
N ALA A 286 -8.91 0.59 -12.24
CA ALA A 286 -9.28 -0.43 -13.21
C ALA A 286 -9.32 0.09 -14.66
N ALA A 287 -9.26 1.39 -14.86
CA ALA A 287 -9.39 2.07 -16.16
C ALA A 287 -8.15 2.93 -16.48
N GLU A 288 -8.32 4.27 -16.41
CA GLU A 288 -7.29 5.23 -16.83
C GLU A 288 -6.04 5.23 -15.94
N TRP A 289 -6.12 4.75 -14.70
CA TRP A 289 -4.99 4.64 -13.77
C TRP A 289 -4.46 3.20 -13.60
N LYS A 290 -4.89 2.27 -14.45
CA LYS A 290 -4.43 0.88 -14.34
C LYS A 290 -2.92 0.81 -14.62
N PRO A 291 -2.08 0.25 -13.70
CA PRO A 291 -0.66 0.06 -13.96
C PRO A 291 -0.44 -0.85 -15.17
N ARG A 292 0.60 -0.58 -15.95
CA ARG A 292 0.96 -1.37 -17.15
C ARG A 292 1.79 -2.61 -16.82
N HIS A 293 2.54 -2.57 -15.71
CA HIS A 293 3.56 -3.57 -15.38
C HIS A 293 3.31 -4.23 -14.04
N LEU A 294 2.01 -4.44 -13.67
CA LEU A 294 1.66 -4.99 -12.36
C LEU A 294 2.25 -6.39 -12.15
N GLU A 295 2.41 -7.18 -13.21
CA GLU A 295 3.07 -8.49 -13.22
C GLU A 295 4.57 -8.43 -12.89
N ARG A 296 5.23 -7.28 -13.11
CA ARG A 296 6.63 -7.05 -12.70
C ARG A 296 6.73 -6.56 -11.26
N ILE A 297 5.70 -5.87 -10.79
CA ILE A 297 5.62 -5.29 -9.45
C ILE A 297 5.23 -6.35 -8.42
N ALA A 298 4.20 -7.15 -8.71
CA ALA A 298 3.64 -8.13 -7.79
C ALA A 298 4.22 -9.53 -8.03
N ARG A 299 4.55 -10.23 -6.94
CA ARG A 299 5.03 -11.62 -6.97
C ARG A 299 4.18 -12.48 -6.04
N PRO A 300 3.64 -13.61 -6.52
CA PRO A 300 2.97 -14.56 -5.66
C PRO A 300 3.97 -15.22 -4.69
N ILE A 301 3.47 -15.54 -3.52
CA ILE A 301 4.15 -16.32 -2.48
C ILE A 301 3.15 -17.27 -1.84
N SER A 302 3.62 -18.31 -1.19
CA SER A 302 2.77 -19.16 -0.33
C SER A 302 2.48 -18.48 1.02
N LEU A 303 1.47 -18.99 1.74
CA LEU A 303 1.19 -18.55 3.10
C LEU A 303 2.36 -18.85 4.04
N GLU A 304 3.09 -19.94 3.77
CA GLU A 304 4.27 -20.40 4.50
C GLU A 304 5.46 -19.44 4.37
N ASP A 305 5.53 -18.66 3.30
CA ASP A 305 6.61 -17.69 3.06
C ASP A 305 6.43 -16.39 3.87
N LEU A 306 5.28 -16.17 4.54
CA LEU A 306 5.00 -14.93 5.26
C LEU A 306 6.06 -14.57 6.31
N PRO A 307 6.53 -15.49 7.19
CA PRO A 307 7.53 -15.13 8.19
C PRO A 307 8.81 -14.55 7.57
N GLN A 308 9.36 -15.22 6.56
CA GLN A 308 10.54 -14.74 5.84
C GLN A 308 10.26 -13.44 5.08
N THR A 309 9.08 -13.32 4.49
CA THR A 309 8.66 -12.09 3.79
C THR A 309 8.59 -10.90 4.74
N PHE A 310 8.12 -11.08 5.96
CA PHE A 310 8.08 -10.01 6.97
C PHE A 310 9.47 -9.59 7.41
N ASP A 311 10.38 -10.54 7.64
CA ASP A 311 11.78 -10.24 7.93
C ASP A 311 12.44 -9.46 6.78
N ASP A 312 12.18 -9.85 5.54
CA ASP A 312 12.70 -9.16 4.35
C ASP A 312 12.12 -7.76 4.17
N LEU A 313 10.83 -7.57 4.47
CA LEU A 313 10.18 -6.25 4.44
C LEU A 313 10.78 -5.31 5.47
N LEU A 314 10.92 -5.76 6.72
CA LEU A 314 11.49 -4.95 7.81
C LEU A 314 12.95 -4.61 7.58
N ALA A 315 13.69 -5.50 6.92
CA ALA A 315 15.08 -5.27 6.52
C ALA A 315 15.22 -4.49 5.20
N GLY A 316 14.12 -4.05 4.59
CA GLY A 316 14.14 -3.29 3.34
C GLY A 316 14.61 -4.10 2.12
N ARG A 317 14.60 -5.45 2.18
CA ARG A 317 15.10 -6.32 1.08
C ARG A 317 14.06 -6.60 0.00
N VAL A 318 12.77 -6.40 0.27
CA VAL A 318 11.70 -6.68 -0.70
C VAL A 318 11.70 -5.64 -1.83
N ARG A 319 11.58 -6.12 -3.07
CA ARG A 319 11.27 -5.32 -4.25
C ARG A 319 9.81 -5.54 -4.65
N GLY A 320 9.11 -4.46 -4.99
CA GLY A 320 7.70 -4.50 -5.38
C GLY A 320 6.78 -4.97 -4.25
N ARG A 321 5.79 -5.78 -4.61
CA ARG A 321 4.77 -6.31 -3.71
C ARG A 321 4.81 -7.83 -3.63
N ARG A 322 4.48 -8.37 -2.48
CA ARG A 322 4.20 -9.81 -2.30
C ARG A 322 2.70 -10.01 -2.18
N VAL A 323 2.22 -11.09 -2.77
CA VAL A 323 0.80 -11.48 -2.76
C VAL A 323 0.74 -12.95 -2.35
N VAL A 324 0.11 -13.23 -1.23
CA VAL A 324 -0.17 -14.64 -0.84
C VAL A 324 -1.16 -15.21 -1.83
N ASP A 325 -0.81 -16.35 -2.41
CA ASP A 325 -1.63 -17.13 -3.30
C ASP A 325 -2.13 -18.38 -2.56
N PHE A 326 -3.44 -18.59 -2.56
CA PHE A 326 -4.10 -19.71 -1.87
C PHE A 326 -4.52 -20.85 -2.82
N HIS A 327 -4.06 -20.82 -4.07
CA HIS A 327 -4.33 -21.86 -5.08
C HIS A 327 -3.33 -22.98 -5.05
#